data_8ea4b2d12b6886f85f42879b365e2724
#
_entry.id   8ea4b2d12b6886f85f42879b365e2724
#
_cell.length_a   1.000
_cell.length_b   1.000
_cell.length_c   1.000
_cell.angle_alpha   90.00
_cell.angle_beta   90.00
_cell.angle_gamma   90.00
#
_symmetry.space_group_name_H-M   'P 1'
#
loop_
_entity.id
_entity.type
_entity.pdbx_description
1 polymer ?
#
loop_
_entity_poly.entity_id
_entity_poly.type
_entity_poly.pdbx_seq_one_letter_code
_entity_poly.pdbx_strand_id
1 'polypeptide(L)'
;DELTKDNPSFKDSVKFGETGAKDQGASLSHYIYLEETATGNITKKVEINNLKLDTIAPYNVNIDFPDVEEKDSVKYYGDYITVTFTAYDVTSGVDHFDWKYTRENGASNSNLESDNGTVSAQVDKDDPNKYSATLTLPRKKAEQLRGNLQVTAIDKAGNNSVSYTDDGVFVIDTIAPTQKVEYKLKNNDGSNQIVGEKHYFSNDVEFTFKIVEANFYSEDVT
;
A
#
# COMPACT_ATOMS: atom_id res chain seq x y z
N ASP A 1 8.49 -45.05 17.17
CA ASP A 1 8.59 -45.66 18.52
C ASP A 1 7.62 -46.84 18.61
N GLU A 2 8.07 -47.96 19.17
CA GLU A 2 7.20 -49.13 19.41
C GLU A 2 6.55 -49.02 20.79
N LEU A 3 5.28 -49.38 20.84
CA LEU A 3 4.60 -49.62 22.14
C LEU A 3 5.14 -50.86 22.78
N THR A 4 5.69 -50.72 23.98
CA THR A 4 6.19 -51.84 24.77
C THR A 4 5.46 -51.90 26.09
N LYS A 5 5.61 -53.01 26.82
CA LYS A 5 5.02 -53.15 28.14
C LYS A 5 5.53 -52.09 29.12
N ASP A 6 6.75 -51.64 28.93
CA ASP A 6 7.42 -50.64 29.77
C ASP A 6 7.21 -49.19 29.27
N ASN A 7 6.75 -49.05 28.02
CA ASN A 7 6.36 -47.78 27.41
C ASN A 7 4.97 -47.89 26.77
N PRO A 8 3.91 -47.82 27.57
CA PRO A 8 2.54 -48.03 27.11
C PRO A 8 1.93 -46.83 26.38
N SER A 9 2.68 -45.73 26.21
CA SER A 9 2.23 -44.55 25.48
C SER A 9 3.06 -44.33 24.22
N PHE A 10 2.36 -44.03 23.14
CA PHE A 10 2.96 -43.71 21.85
C PHE A 10 2.68 -42.24 21.51
N LYS A 11 3.73 -41.56 21.14
CA LYS A 11 3.61 -40.19 20.61
C LYS A 11 4.45 -40.06 19.35
N ASP A 12 3.81 -39.75 18.26
CA ASP A 12 4.48 -39.47 17.01
C ASP A 12 3.87 -38.25 16.35
N SER A 13 4.56 -37.64 15.38
CA SER A 13 4.10 -36.50 14.61
C SER A 13 4.10 -36.84 13.12
N VAL A 14 3.01 -36.54 12.49
CA VAL A 14 2.91 -36.58 11.02
C VAL A 14 3.03 -35.18 10.49
N LYS A 15 3.96 -34.97 9.55
CA LYS A 15 4.14 -33.72 8.86
C LYS A 15 3.49 -33.77 7.49
N PHE A 16 2.76 -32.71 7.13
CA PHE A 16 2.14 -32.53 5.84
C PHE A 16 2.93 -31.49 5.04
N GLY A 17 3.18 -31.73 3.75
CA GLY A 17 3.82 -30.76 2.85
C GLY A 17 5.34 -30.79 2.81
N GLU A 18 6.04 -31.72 3.47
CA GLU A 18 7.51 -31.75 3.49
C GLU A 18 8.18 -32.15 2.17
N THR A 19 7.50 -32.82 1.27
CA THR A 19 8.10 -33.29 0.01
C THR A 19 7.39 -32.75 -1.20
N GLY A 20 7.54 -31.44 -1.46
CA GLY A 20 7.08 -30.83 -2.72
C GLY A 20 5.59 -31.03 -3.00
N ALA A 21 4.78 -31.20 -1.98
CA ALA A 21 3.35 -31.16 -2.11
C ALA A 21 2.98 -29.75 -2.63
N LYS A 22 2.79 -29.69 -3.90
CA LYS A 22 2.16 -28.58 -4.58
C LYS A 22 0.70 -28.67 -4.25
N ASP A 23 0.24 -28.03 -3.31
CA ASP A 23 -0.86 -27.60 -3.11
C ASP A 23 -1.91 -28.10 -2.77
N GLN A 24 -2.37 -27.70 -2.45
CA GLN A 24 -2.79 -26.67 -2.29
C GLN A 24 -4.24 -26.63 -2.58
N GLY A 25 -5.07 -26.26 -1.72
CA GLY A 25 -6.51 -26.12 -1.85
C GLY A 25 -7.33 -27.40 -1.73
N ALA A 26 -6.73 -28.59 -1.76
CA ALA A 26 -7.44 -29.82 -1.46
C ALA A 26 -7.76 -29.89 0.02
N SER A 27 -9.02 -30.12 0.38
CA SER A 27 -9.38 -30.56 1.72
C SER A 27 -8.74 -31.92 1.95
N LEU A 28 -7.79 -31.97 2.88
CA LEU A 28 -7.14 -33.21 3.28
C LEU A 28 -8.00 -33.85 4.38
N SER A 29 -8.57 -35.03 4.09
CA SER A 29 -9.19 -35.90 5.10
C SER A 29 -8.29 -37.09 5.31
N HIS A 30 -7.77 -37.22 6.51
CA HIS A 30 -6.90 -38.32 6.92
C HIS A 30 -7.46 -39.01 8.14
N TYR A 31 -7.19 -40.32 8.23
CA TYR A 31 -7.50 -41.10 9.39
C TYR A 31 -6.21 -41.50 10.08
N ILE A 32 -6.14 -41.35 11.39
CA ILE A 32 -5.05 -41.86 12.23
C ILE A 32 -5.60 -43.00 13.06
N TYR A 33 -4.92 -44.12 13.03
CA TYR A 33 -5.21 -45.28 13.87
C TYR A 33 -3.93 -46.05 14.15
N LEU A 34 -3.94 -46.84 15.20
CA LEU A 34 -2.89 -47.80 15.49
C LEU A 34 -3.38 -49.20 15.14
N GLU A 35 -2.51 -50.00 14.56
CA GLU A 35 -2.75 -51.41 14.25
C GLU A 35 -1.81 -52.26 15.07
N GLU A 36 -2.39 -53.24 15.77
CA GLU A 36 -1.62 -54.28 16.45
C GLU A 36 -1.12 -55.30 15.43
N THR A 37 0.18 -55.35 15.19
CA THR A 37 0.78 -56.17 14.13
C THR A 37 0.50 -57.64 14.26
N ALA A 38 0.37 -58.13 15.51
CA ALA A 38 0.18 -59.58 15.79
C ALA A 38 -1.27 -60.05 15.46
N THR A 39 -2.26 -59.20 15.64
CA THR A 39 -3.67 -59.59 15.55
C THR A 39 -4.44 -58.86 14.42
N GLY A 40 -3.86 -57.79 13.90
CA GLY A 40 -4.53 -56.90 12.97
C GLY A 40 -5.63 -56.01 13.56
N ASN A 41 -5.74 -56.01 14.91
CA ASN A 41 -6.71 -55.16 15.58
C ASN A 41 -6.29 -53.69 15.45
N ILE A 42 -7.26 -52.85 15.17
CA ILE A 42 -7.03 -51.39 15.02
C ILE A 42 -7.74 -50.61 16.12
N THR A 43 -7.17 -49.52 16.53
CA THR A 43 -7.85 -48.55 17.39
C THR A 43 -8.98 -47.87 16.62
N LYS A 44 -9.86 -47.18 17.33
CA LYS A 44 -10.83 -46.28 16.69
C LYS A 44 -10.09 -45.29 15.78
N LYS A 45 -10.53 -45.19 14.53
CA LYS A 45 -10.03 -44.20 13.58
C LYS A 45 -10.38 -42.79 14.06
N VAL A 46 -9.37 -41.94 14.14
CA VAL A 46 -9.57 -40.49 14.35
C VAL A 46 -9.47 -39.80 13.00
N GLU A 47 -10.52 -39.16 12.62
CA GLU A 47 -10.58 -38.40 11.37
C GLU A 47 -10.04 -36.98 11.58
N ILE A 48 -9.12 -36.56 10.73
CA ILE A 48 -8.62 -35.21 10.65
C ILE A 48 -9.28 -34.55 9.44
N ASN A 49 -10.25 -33.67 9.68
CA ASN A 49 -11.04 -33.03 8.65
C ASN A 49 -10.66 -31.55 8.52
N ASN A 50 -10.93 -30.98 7.36
CA ASN A 50 -10.81 -29.56 7.08
C ASN A 50 -9.38 -28.99 7.16
N LEU A 51 -8.36 -29.83 6.98
CA LEU A 51 -7.01 -29.34 6.75
C LEU A 51 -6.91 -28.83 5.31
N LYS A 52 -6.57 -27.56 5.15
CA LYS A 52 -6.13 -26.98 3.88
C LYS A 52 -4.69 -26.57 4.03
N LEU A 53 -3.85 -27.01 3.11
CA LEU A 53 -2.49 -26.56 3.00
C LEU A 53 -2.42 -25.49 1.92
N ASP A 54 -1.89 -24.34 2.26
CA ASP A 54 -1.57 -23.29 1.32
C ASP A 54 -0.14 -22.81 1.59
N THR A 55 0.70 -22.94 0.59
CA THR A 55 2.10 -22.51 0.61
C THR A 55 2.42 -21.59 -0.53
N ILE A 56 1.40 -21.15 -1.27
CA ILE A 56 1.54 -20.25 -2.42
C ILE A 56 1.12 -18.87 -1.99
N ALA A 57 2.03 -17.93 -2.12
CA ALA A 57 1.74 -16.52 -1.84
C ALA A 57 0.79 -15.90 -2.86
N PRO A 58 0.05 -14.86 -2.49
CA PRO A 58 -0.72 -14.05 -3.45
C PRO A 58 0.13 -13.55 -4.61
N TYR A 59 -0.46 -13.39 -5.77
CA TYR A 59 0.22 -13.00 -7.01
C TYR A 59 -0.54 -11.89 -7.75
N ASN A 60 0.08 -11.31 -8.79
CA ASN A 60 -0.46 -10.19 -9.57
C ASN A 60 -0.91 -9.02 -8.67
N VAL A 61 -0.05 -8.68 -7.72
CA VAL A 61 -0.28 -7.53 -6.83
C VAL A 61 -0.15 -6.24 -7.63
N ASN A 62 -1.11 -5.34 -7.50
CA ASN A 62 -1.11 -4.05 -8.19
C ASN A 62 -1.65 -2.92 -7.31
N ILE A 63 -1.29 -1.68 -7.67
CA ILE A 63 -1.80 -0.43 -7.11
C ILE A 63 -2.43 0.36 -8.24
N ASP A 64 -3.73 0.59 -8.16
CA ASP A 64 -4.45 1.42 -9.11
C ASP A 64 -4.70 2.80 -8.49
N PHE A 65 -4.08 3.82 -9.09
CA PHE A 65 -4.31 5.22 -8.77
C PHE A 65 -5.49 5.77 -9.60
N PRO A 66 -6.20 6.79 -9.10
CA PRO A 66 -7.16 7.52 -9.92
C PRO A 66 -6.50 8.09 -11.18
N ASP A 67 -7.22 8.07 -12.30
CA ASP A 67 -6.75 8.63 -13.55
C ASP A 67 -6.39 10.11 -13.40
N VAL A 68 -5.20 10.47 -13.83
CA VAL A 68 -4.72 11.85 -13.89
C VAL A 68 -3.71 11.97 -15.04
N GLU A 69 -3.59 13.13 -15.60
CA GLU A 69 -2.52 13.43 -16.57
C GLU A 69 -1.18 13.44 -15.84
N GLU A 70 -0.26 12.57 -16.28
CA GLU A 70 1.10 12.54 -15.75
C GLU A 70 1.94 13.65 -16.38
N LYS A 71 2.73 14.32 -15.52
CA LYS A 71 3.70 15.33 -15.96
C LYS A 71 5.08 14.88 -15.49
N ASP A 72 6.00 14.66 -16.43
CA ASP A 72 7.35 14.12 -16.18
C ASP A 72 7.34 12.82 -15.35
N SER A 73 6.41 11.91 -15.66
CA SER A 73 6.20 10.66 -14.93
C SER A 73 5.78 10.85 -13.46
N VAL A 74 5.21 11.98 -13.11
CA VAL A 74 4.65 12.30 -11.80
C VAL A 74 3.15 12.49 -11.91
N LYS A 75 2.41 11.85 -11.00
CA LYS A 75 0.96 11.99 -10.86
C LYS A 75 0.66 13.11 -9.85
N TYR A 76 -0.04 14.18 -10.27
CA TYR A 76 -0.38 15.31 -9.40
C TYR A 76 -1.86 15.33 -9.05
N TYR A 77 -2.15 15.39 -7.76
CA TYR A 77 -3.51 15.43 -7.21
C TYR A 77 -3.68 16.66 -6.31
N GLY A 78 -4.71 17.46 -6.57
CA GLY A 78 -5.06 18.63 -5.76
C GLY A 78 -5.99 18.35 -4.59
N ASP A 79 -6.37 17.09 -4.37
CA ASP A 79 -7.28 16.67 -3.30
C ASP A 79 -6.93 15.24 -2.84
N TYR A 80 -7.67 14.75 -1.84
CA TYR A 80 -7.59 13.38 -1.38
C TYR A 80 -7.86 12.39 -2.51
N ILE A 81 -7.08 11.33 -2.57
CA ILE A 81 -7.27 10.25 -3.53
C ILE A 81 -7.63 8.94 -2.84
N THR A 82 -8.30 8.08 -3.56
CA THR A 82 -8.51 6.69 -3.14
C THR A 82 -7.79 5.78 -4.13
N VAL A 83 -6.76 5.11 -3.66
CA VAL A 83 -6.06 4.07 -4.41
C VAL A 83 -6.69 2.71 -4.13
N THR A 84 -6.65 1.83 -5.12
CA THR A 84 -7.15 0.46 -5.00
C THR A 84 -5.99 -0.51 -5.10
N PHE A 85 -5.86 -1.40 -4.13
CA PHE A 85 -4.95 -2.53 -4.17
C PHE A 85 -5.69 -3.74 -4.72
N THR A 86 -5.04 -4.52 -5.57
CA THR A 86 -5.56 -5.79 -6.08
C THR A 86 -4.52 -6.89 -5.98
N ALA A 87 -4.96 -8.12 -5.74
CA ALA A 87 -4.15 -9.32 -5.78
C ALA A 87 -5.02 -10.55 -6.05
N TYR A 88 -4.40 -11.64 -6.42
CA TYR A 88 -5.04 -12.92 -6.67
C TYR A 88 -4.51 -13.99 -5.72
N ASP A 89 -5.40 -14.84 -5.23
CA ASP A 89 -5.07 -16.05 -4.52
C ASP A 89 -6.15 -17.10 -4.73
N VAL A 90 -5.75 -18.32 -5.11
CA VAL A 90 -6.67 -19.39 -5.51
C VAL A 90 -6.95 -20.40 -4.40
N THR A 91 -6.23 -20.33 -3.29
CA THR A 91 -6.26 -21.37 -2.25
C THR A 91 -6.88 -20.90 -0.94
N SER A 92 -6.18 -20.10 -0.17
CA SER A 92 -6.70 -19.58 1.10
C SER A 92 -7.41 -18.23 0.96
N GLY A 93 -7.09 -17.51 -0.09
CA GLY A 93 -7.57 -16.15 -0.37
C GLY A 93 -6.79 -15.09 0.40
N VAL A 94 -6.74 -13.90 -0.18
CA VAL A 94 -6.06 -12.76 0.47
C VAL A 94 -6.81 -12.33 1.72
N ASP A 95 -6.09 -12.14 2.81
CA ASP A 95 -6.60 -11.65 4.08
C ASP A 95 -6.54 -10.13 4.15
N HIS A 96 -5.37 -9.57 3.86
CA HIS A 96 -5.13 -8.14 3.93
C HIS A 96 -3.98 -7.70 3.03
N PHE A 97 -3.87 -6.37 2.88
CA PHE A 97 -2.75 -5.71 2.24
C PHE A 97 -2.02 -4.85 3.26
N ASP A 98 -0.71 -5.06 3.40
CA ASP A 98 0.19 -4.17 4.08
C ASP A 98 0.71 -3.14 3.09
N TRP A 99 0.60 -1.86 3.43
CA TRP A 99 1.04 -0.77 2.58
C TRP A 99 2.05 0.12 3.28
N LYS A 100 2.91 0.75 2.49
CA LYS A 100 3.92 1.69 2.96
C LYS A 100 4.07 2.84 1.98
N TYR A 101 3.86 4.06 2.46
CA TYR A 101 4.27 5.29 1.80
C TYR A 101 5.71 5.62 2.20
N THR A 102 6.50 6.05 1.23
CA THR A 102 7.87 6.57 1.48
C THR A 102 8.05 7.85 0.69
N ARG A 103 8.48 8.91 1.38
CA ARG A 103 8.78 10.19 0.75
C ARG A 103 9.89 10.02 -0.30
N GLU A 104 9.74 10.72 -1.42
CA GLU A 104 10.80 10.82 -2.43
C GLU A 104 12.06 11.40 -1.81
N ASN A 105 13.20 10.83 -2.15
CA ASN A 105 14.49 11.28 -1.60
C ASN A 105 14.78 12.72 -2.04
N GLY A 106 15.06 13.59 -1.07
CA GLY A 106 15.32 15.01 -1.32
C GLY A 106 14.08 15.89 -1.45
N ALA A 107 12.87 15.36 -1.43
CA ALA A 107 11.65 16.15 -1.45
C ALA A 107 11.46 16.91 -0.12
N SER A 108 11.73 18.20 -0.13
CA SER A 108 11.52 19.08 1.03
C SER A 108 10.05 19.45 1.26
N ASN A 109 9.22 19.18 0.27
CA ASN A 109 7.82 19.59 0.16
C ASN A 109 6.81 18.48 0.54
N SER A 110 7.27 17.44 1.23
CA SER A 110 6.40 16.45 1.85
C SER A 110 6.46 16.60 3.36
N ASN A 111 5.30 16.77 3.99
CA ASN A 111 5.20 16.88 5.45
C ASN A 111 5.34 15.54 6.17
N LEU A 112 5.40 14.44 5.41
CA LEU A 112 5.44 13.08 5.93
C LEU A 112 6.63 12.33 5.31
N GLU A 113 7.51 11.77 6.13
CA GLU A 113 8.63 10.96 5.65
C GLU A 113 8.21 9.56 5.25
N SER A 114 7.37 8.95 6.07
CA SER A 114 6.79 7.64 5.79
C SER A 114 5.50 7.45 6.56
N ASP A 115 4.61 6.64 6.00
CA ASP A 115 3.42 6.13 6.68
C ASP A 115 3.21 4.67 6.26
N ASN A 116 2.53 3.90 7.07
CA ASN A 116 2.24 2.50 6.77
C ASN A 116 0.98 2.06 7.49
N GLY A 117 0.48 0.93 7.09
CA GLY A 117 -0.68 0.33 7.73
C GLY A 117 -1.17 -0.88 6.96
N THR A 118 -2.29 -1.38 7.42
CA THR A 118 -2.95 -2.58 6.89
C THR A 118 -4.38 -2.23 6.50
N VAL A 119 -4.84 -2.79 5.38
CA VAL A 119 -6.24 -2.73 4.94
C VAL A 119 -6.74 -4.13 4.61
N SER A 120 -7.93 -4.48 5.12
CA SER A 120 -8.53 -5.81 4.91
C SER A 120 -8.94 -6.00 3.45
N ALA A 121 -8.65 -7.17 2.91
CA ALA A 121 -9.04 -7.55 1.56
C ALA A 121 -10.52 -7.93 1.48
N GLN A 122 -11.14 -7.61 0.35
CA GLN A 122 -12.49 -8.03 -0.02
C GLN A 122 -12.42 -8.84 -1.30
N VAL A 123 -13.13 -9.97 -1.34
CA VAL A 123 -13.22 -10.79 -2.55
C VAL A 123 -14.02 -10.06 -3.63
N ASP A 124 -13.58 -10.14 -4.86
CA ASP A 124 -14.34 -9.64 -6.01
C ASP A 124 -15.61 -10.47 -6.21
N LYS A 125 -16.71 -9.82 -6.56
CA LYS A 125 -18.02 -10.47 -6.72
C LYS A 125 -18.11 -11.37 -7.97
N ASP A 126 -17.30 -11.08 -9.00
CA ASP A 126 -17.33 -11.75 -10.30
C ASP A 126 -16.14 -12.74 -10.46
N ASP A 127 -15.08 -12.58 -9.65
CA ASP A 127 -13.91 -13.46 -9.64
C ASP A 127 -13.53 -13.84 -8.18
N PRO A 128 -13.84 -15.09 -7.76
CA PRO A 128 -13.60 -15.54 -6.39
C PRO A 128 -12.10 -15.63 -6.00
N ASN A 129 -11.20 -15.55 -6.98
CA ASN A 129 -9.76 -15.58 -6.75
C ASN A 129 -9.13 -14.18 -6.71
N LYS A 130 -9.88 -13.15 -7.09
CA LYS A 130 -9.46 -11.76 -7.07
C LYS A 130 -9.89 -11.06 -5.78
N TYR A 131 -8.99 -10.32 -5.20
CA TYR A 131 -9.20 -9.58 -3.95
C TYR A 131 -8.78 -8.13 -4.14
N SER A 132 -9.49 -7.22 -3.47
CA SER A 132 -9.20 -5.80 -3.52
C SER A 132 -9.36 -5.15 -2.15
N ALA A 133 -8.68 -4.02 -1.99
CA ALA A 133 -8.88 -3.10 -0.86
C ALA A 133 -8.66 -1.66 -1.33
N THR A 134 -9.21 -0.71 -0.61
CA THR A 134 -9.03 0.72 -0.91
C THR A 134 -8.33 1.43 0.22
N LEU A 135 -7.50 2.41 -0.14
CA LEU A 135 -6.80 3.28 0.79
C LEU A 135 -7.00 4.74 0.37
N THR A 136 -7.52 5.58 1.27
CA THR A 136 -7.62 7.02 1.03
C THR A 136 -6.38 7.73 1.56
N LEU A 137 -5.77 8.56 0.73
CA LEU A 137 -4.59 9.38 1.01
C LEU A 137 -4.89 10.86 0.74
N PRO A 138 -4.27 11.81 1.48
CA PRO A 138 -3.52 11.58 2.72
C PRO A 138 -4.44 11.15 3.87
N ARG A 139 -3.92 10.42 4.83
CA ARG A 139 -4.69 9.98 6.01
C ARG A 139 -4.96 11.12 6.99
N LYS A 140 -4.19 12.17 6.96
CA LYS A 140 -4.34 13.38 7.79
C LYS A 140 -4.68 14.57 6.92
N LYS A 141 -5.54 15.44 7.44
CA LYS A 141 -6.02 16.63 6.73
C LYS A 141 -4.87 17.58 6.37
N ALA A 142 -4.91 18.12 5.17
CA ALA A 142 -3.99 19.17 4.66
C ALA A 142 -2.51 18.77 4.66
N GLU A 143 -2.20 17.52 4.36
CA GLU A 143 -0.82 17.09 4.16
C GLU A 143 -0.43 17.21 2.69
N GLN A 144 0.82 17.56 2.49
CA GLN A 144 1.49 17.45 1.21
C GLN A 144 2.29 16.16 1.19
N LEU A 145 2.02 15.29 0.24
CA LEU A 145 2.75 14.04 0.01
C LEU A 145 3.44 14.13 -1.34
N ARG A 146 4.69 13.70 -1.36
CA ARG A 146 5.45 13.45 -2.59
C ARG A 146 6.32 12.22 -2.39
N GLY A 147 6.00 11.13 -3.07
CA GLY A 147 6.72 9.87 -2.88
C GLY A 147 6.10 8.70 -3.59
N ASN A 148 6.41 7.51 -3.10
CA ASN A 148 6.00 6.23 -3.67
C ASN A 148 5.14 5.45 -2.68
N LEU A 149 4.28 4.61 -3.23
CA LEU A 149 3.45 3.68 -2.48
C LEU A 149 3.88 2.24 -2.80
N GLN A 150 4.07 1.45 -1.75
CA GLN A 150 4.37 0.03 -1.84
C GLN A 150 3.26 -0.76 -1.18
N VAL A 151 2.96 -1.94 -1.71
CA VAL A 151 1.97 -2.86 -1.15
C VAL A 151 2.49 -4.29 -1.17
N THR A 152 2.12 -5.05 -0.15
CA THR A 152 2.33 -6.50 -0.02
C THR A 152 1.00 -7.14 0.30
N ALA A 153 0.59 -8.15 -0.44
CA ALA A 153 -0.61 -8.93 -0.13
C ALA A 153 -0.26 -10.12 0.76
N ILE A 154 -1.05 -10.35 1.77
CA ILE A 154 -0.92 -11.48 2.71
C ILE A 154 -2.17 -12.33 2.62
N ASP A 155 -2.02 -13.64 2.45
CA ASP A 155 -3.13 -14.58 2.43
C ASP A 155 -3.55 -15.03 3.85
N LYS A 156 -4.63 -15.79 3.93
CA LYS A 156 -5.15 -16.32 5.21
C LYS A 156 -4.29 -17.44 5.81
N ALA A 157 -3.36 -17.99 5.04
CA ALA A 157 -2.38 -18.96 5.52
C ALA A 157 -1.09 -18.27 6.04
N GLY A 158 -0.93 -16.97 5.80
CA GLY A 158 0.21 -16.17 6.22
C GLY A 158 1.34 -16.09 5.20
N ASN A 159 1.11 -16.51 3.95
CA ASN A 159 2.11 -16.33 2.89
C ASN A 159 2.07 -14.90 2.35
N ASN A 160 3.25 -14.31 2.16
CA ASN A 160 3.41 -12.94 1.68
C ASN A 160 3.77 -12.92 0.21
N SER A 161 3.10 -12.07 -0.57
CA SER A 161 3.52 -11.77 -1.94
C SER A 161 4.88 -11.09 -1.97
N VAL A 162 5.48 -11.02 -3.15
CA VAL A 162 6.52 -10.01 -3.41
C VAL A 162 5.89 -8.63 -3.27
N SER A 163 6.59 -7.71 -2.63
CA SER A 163 6.13 -6.32 -2.53
C SER A 163 6.11 -5.66 -3.91
N TYR A 164 5.00 -5.03 -4.24
CA TYR A 164 4.83 -4.22 -5.44
C TYR A 164 4.99 -2.74 -5.08
N THR A 165 5.76 -2.01 -5.86
CA THR A 165 5.89 -0.56 -5.76
C THR A 165 5.47 0.05 -7.10
N ASP A 166 4.60 1.04 -7.09
CA ASP A 166 4.27 1.79 -8.31
C ASP A 166 5.54 2.51 -8.82
N ASP A 167 5.79 2.41 -10.13
CA ASP A 167 7.02 2.93 -10.75
C ASP A 167 7.09 4.47 -10.77
N GLY A 168 5.97 5.14 -10.51
CA GLY A 168 5.86 6.59 -10.53
C GLY A 168 5.93 7.23 -9.14
N VAL A 169 6.31 8.49 -9.12
CA VAL A 169 6.09 9.38 -7.98
C VAL A 169 4.69 9.94 -8.06
N PHE A 170 3.98 9.97 -6.95
CA PHE A 170 2.74 10.71 -6.84
C PHE A 170 2.89 11.91 -5.90
N VAL A 171 2.14 12.95 -6.18
CA VAL A 171 2.04 14.17 -5.39
C VAL A 171 0.58 14.38 -5.01
N ILE A 172 0.32 14.60 -3.73
CA ILE A 172 -0.95 15.12 -3.25
C ILE A 172 -0.64 16.47 -2.61
N ASP A 173 -1.21 17.53 -3.15
CA ASP A 173 -1.04 18.87 -2.63
C ASP A 173 -2.39 19.58 -2.53
N THR A 174 -2.85 19.74 -1.30
CA THR A 174 -4.12 20.41 -0.98
C THR A 174 -3.91 21.86 -0.53
N ILE A 175 -2.68 22.37 -0.62
CA ILE A 175 -2.32 23.73 -0.19
C ILE A 175 -2.27 24.64 -1.42
N ALA A 176 -3.10 25.65 -1.43
CA ALA A 176 -3.07 26.63 -2.52
C ALA A 176 -1.78 27.45 -2.52
N PRO A 177 -1.27 27.83 -3.70
CA PRO A 177 -0.11 28.70 -3.81
C PRO A 177 -0.36 30.06 -3.14
N THR A 178 0.66 30.63 -2.60
CA THR A 178 0.62 31.98 -2.05
C THR A 178 1.28 32.95 -3.01
N GLN A 179 0.73 34.16 -3.10
CA GLN A 179 1.26 35.19 -3.96
C GLN A 179 1.56 36.47 -3.19
N LYS A 180 2.61 37.17 -3.58
CA LYS A 180 2.96 38.49 -3.09
C LYS A 180 3.31 39.40 -4.25
N VAL A 181 2.82 40.62 -4.19
CA VAL A 181 3.20 41.68 -5.14
C VAL A 181 4.05 42.68 -4.38
N GLU A 182 5.22 42.97 -4.89
CA GLU A 182 6.10 44.02 -4.40
C GLU A 182 6.26 45.06 -5.51
N TYR A 183 6.38 46.29 -5.13
CA TYR A 183 6.59 47.38 -6.09
C TYR A 183 7.59 48.40 -5.53
N LYS A 184 8.44 48.94 -6.38
CA LYS A 184 9.43 49.96 -6.09
C LYS A 184 9.54 50.92 -7.26
N LEU A 185 10.10 52.11 -7.00
CA LEU A 185 10.47 53.03 -8.09
C LEU A 185 11.57 52.38 -8.94
N LYS A 186 11.38 52.37 -10.27
CA LYS A 186 12.24 51.66 -11.22
C LYS A 186 13.71 52.08 -11.10
N ASN A 187 13.97 53.34 -10.95
CA ASN A 187 15.33 53.93 -10.91
C ASN A 187 15.72 54.44 -9.55
N ASN A 188 14.97 54.13 -8.50
CA ASN A 188 15.12 54.73 -7.15
C ASN A 188 15.00 56.25 -7.14
N ASP A 189 14.42 56.85 -8.16
CA ASP A 189 14.13 58.27 -8.29
C ASP A 189 12.65 58.55 -8.09
N GLY A 190 12.33 59.62 -7.42
CA GLY A 190 10.95 60.01 -7.13
C GLY A 190 10.48 59.64 -5.74
N SER A 191 9.20 59.73 -5.51
CA SER A 191 8.58 59.47 -4.19
C SER A 191 7.44 58.47 -4.31
N ASN A 192 7.27 57.71 -3.24
CA ASN A 192 6.10 56.89 -2.97
C ASN A 192 5.39 57.50 -1.75
N GLN A 193 4.17 57.95 -1.93
CA GLN A 193 3.33 58.41 -0.83
C GLN A 193 2.16 57.45 -0.62
N ILE A 194 1.92 57.10 0.61
CA ILE A 194 0.82 56.20 1.01
C ILE A 194 -0.28 57.06 1.63
N VAL A 195 -1.47 57.01 1.06
CA VAL A 195 -2.65 57.70 1.56
C VAL A 195 -3.75 56.66 1.77
N GLY A 196 -4.01 56.29 2.99
CA GLY A 196 -4.84 55.14 3.29
C GLY A 196 -4.16 53.83 2.81
N GLU A 197 -4.87 53.06 1.98
CA GLU A 197 -4.34 51.82 1.37
C GLU A 197 -3.78 52.05 -0.06
N LYS A 198 -3.72 53.29 -0.52
CA LYS A 198 -3.28 53.65 -1.87
C LYS A 198 -1.85 54.15 -1.89
N HIS A 199 -1.08 53.67 -2.81
CA HIS A 199 0.29 54.07 -3.09
C HIS A 199 0.30 55.03 -4.29
N TYR A 200 0.92 56.19 -4.14
CA TYR A 200 1.09 57.19 -5.19
C TYR A 200 2.56 57.31 -5.51
N PHE A 201 2.93 57.03 -6.73
CA PHE A 201 4.30 57.12 -7.20
C PHE A 201 4.44 58.33 -8.12
N SER A 202 5.57 59.02 -8.01
CA SER A 202 5.87 60.19 -8.86
C SER A 202 6.65 59.82 -10.13
N ASN A 203 7.04 58.58 -10.31
CA ASN A 203 7.82 58.13 -11.44
C ASN A 203 7.51 56.61 -11.74
N ASP A 204 8.17 56.05 -12.73
CA ASP A 204 8.01 54.68 -13.17
C ASP A 204 8.16 53.67 -12.00
N VAL A 205 7.26 52.67 -11.99
CA VAL A 205 7.21 51.64 -10.95
C VAL A 205 7.52 50.29 -11.54
N GLU A 206 8.40 49.56 -10.88
CA GLU A 206 8.66 48.16 -11.17
C GLU A 206 7.83 47.28 -10.21
N PHE A 207 7.08 46.36 -10.78
CA PHE A 207 6.31 45.33 -10.03
C PHE A 207 7.04 44.01 -10.06
N THR A 208 7.16 43.39 -8.91
CA THR A 208 7.65 42.02 -8.77
C THR A 208 6.55 41.13 -8.24
N PHE A 209 6.17 40.12 -9.00
CA PHE A 209 5.25 39.09 -8.56
C PHE A 209 6.07 37.93 -8.01
N LYS A 210 5.76 37.52 -6.78
CA LYS A 210 6.36 36.35 -6.14
C LYS A 210 5.26 35.34 -5.86
N ILE A 211 5.40 34.15 -6.43
CA ILE A 211 4.53 33.01 -6.16
C ILE A 211 5.36 32.01 -5.36
N VAL A 212 4.78 31.45 -4.32
CA VAL A 212 5.37 30.38 -3.51
C VAL A 212 4.44 29.20 -3.55
N GLU A 213 4.93 28.12 -4.15
CA GLU A 213 4.28 26.85 -4.30
C GLU A 213 5.32 25.73 -4.08
N ALA A 214 4.99 24.76 -3.23
CA ALA A 214 5.92 23.70 -2.87
C ALA A 214 6.05 22.61 -3.93
N ASN A 215 4.95 22.31 -4.62
CA ASN A 215 4.88 21.28 -5.66
C ASN A 215 4.69 21.89 -7.06
N PHE A 216 5.33 23.01 -7.29
CA PHE A 216 5.23 23.77 -8.52
C PHE A 216 5.77 22.99 -9.73
N TYR A 217 4.98 22.93 -10.78
CA TYR A 217 5.38 22.43 -12.08
C TYR A 217 5.64 23.61 -13.03
N SER A 218 6.88 23.76 -13.47
CA SER A 218 7.35 24.99 -14.15
C SER A 218 6.67 25.26 -15.49
N GLU A 219 6.17 24.24 -16.17
CA GLU A 219 5.50 24.37 -17.46
C GLU A 219 4.03 24.81 -17.37
N ASP A 220 3.45 24.81 -16.16
CA ASP A 220 2.10 25.32 -15.93
C ASP A 220 2.03 26.86 -15.89
N VAL A 221 3.17 27.56 -15.98
CA VAL A 221 3.24 29.03 -15.99
C VAL A 221 3.54 29.52 -17.38
N THR A 222 2.52 30.05 -18.03
CA THR A 222 2.61 30.72 -19.33
C THR A 222 2.52 32.23 -19.17
#